data_0f2cf6415889551bba5a21ff35a6bd4f
#
_entry.id   0f2cf6415889551bba5a21ff35a6bd4f
#
_cell.length_a   1.000
_cell.length_b   1.000
_cell.length_c   1.000
_cell.angle_alpha   90.00
_cell.angle_beta   90.00
_cell.angle_gamma   90.00
#
_symmetry.space_group_name_H-M   'P 1'
#
loop_
_entity.id
_entity.type
_entity.pdbx_description
1 polymer ?
#
loop_
_entity_poly.entity_id
_entity_poly.type
_entity_poly.pdbx_seq_one_letter_code
_entity_poly.pdbx_strand_id
1 'polypeptide(L)'
;MSKIIKLLLFILCLAVMALNGCAKNADSEVQGSDTAVAITNPRQLVAADNKTGRTIMWEAKVKQPYTLEYRLQDDKDIQAVQATDSSFTDKNSIIQYTARLSGLVPGSAYEYRINTAQNKGRWHKLQTEKGAGFTALIFPDSQSADYSGWQQLAREAYKRHPQSAFYVN
;
A
#
# COMPACT_ATOMS: atom_id res chain seq x y z
N MET A 1 42.00 -13.79 45.87
CA MET A 1 40.67 -13.22 45.57
C MET A 1 39.60 -14.08 46.25
N SER A 2 38.90 -13.52 47.22
CA SER A 2 37.91 -14.21 48.04
C SER A 2 36.72 -14.73 47.18
N LYS A 3 36.17 -15.89 47.57
CA LYS A 3 34.96 -16.46 46.91
C LYS A 3 33.80 -15.47 46.85
N ILE A 4 33.72 -14.55 47.79
CA ILE A 4 32.73 -13.49 47.89
C ILE A 4 32.88 -12.46 46.74
N ILE A 5 34.12 -12.11 46.35
CA ILE A 5 34.38 -11.17 45.23
C ILE A 5 33.98 -11.79 43.88
N LYS A 6 34.19 -13.10 43.70
CA LYS A 6 33.75 -13.80 42.49
C LYS A 6 32.24 -13.89 42.37
N LEU A 7 31.57 -14.09 43.51
CA LEU A 7 30.07 -14.12 43.54
C LEU A 7 29.46 -12.75 43.26
N LEU A 8 30.06 -11.67 43.81
CA LEU A 8 29.60 -10.30 43.54
C LEU A 8 29.81 -9.88 42.07
N LEU A 9 30.93 -10.28 41.45
CA LEU A 9 31.20 -10.06 40.03
C LEU A 9 30.20 -10.82 39.14
N PHE A 10 29.81 -12.04 39.52
CA PHE A 10 28.86 -12.84 38.77
C PHE A 10 27.43 -12.26 38.84
N ILE A 11 27.04 -11.76 40.00
CA ILE A 11 25.73 -11.07 40.18
C ILE A 11 25.71 -9.74 39.43
N LEU A 12 26.82 -9.00 39.39
CA LEU A 12 26.89 -7.75 38.60
C LEU A 12 26.80 -8.00 37.09
N CYS A 13 27.42 -9.08 36.57
CA CYS A 13 27.29 -9.46 35.16
C CYS A 13 25.87 -9.90 34.81
N LEU A 14 25.16 -10.60 35.69
CA LEU A 14 23.76 -10.98 35.48
C LEU A 14 22.80 -9.77 35.48
N ALA A 15 23.07 -8.76 36.31
CA ALA A 15 22.27 -7.53 36.31
C ALA A 15 22.48 -6.66 35.06
N VAL A 16 23.68 -6.67 34.47
CA VAL A 16 23.98 -5.96 33.20
C VAL A 16 23.33 -6.66 32.00
N MET A 17 23.18 -7.98 32.00
CA MET A 17 22.47 -8.71 30.94
C MET A 17 20.97 -8.56 31.00
N ALA A 18 20.38 -8.24 32.15
CA ALA A 18 18.94 -7.99 32.27
C ALA A 18 18.51 -6.59 31.77
N LEU A 19 19.45 -5.66 31.59
CA LEU A 19 19.20 -4.30 31.08
C LEU A 19 19.39 -4.17 29.56
N ASN A 20 19.97 -5.17 28.91
CA ASN A 20 19.95 -5.30 27.45
C ASN A 20 18.70 -6.07 26.99
N GLY A 21 17.55 -5.74 27.56
CA GLY A 21 16.27 -6.06 26.98
C GLY A 21 16.27 -5.49 25.57
N CYS A 22 16.18 -6.39 24.62
CA CYS A 22 16.03 -6.16 23.19
C CYS A 22 15.09 -4.97 22.95
N ALA A 23 15.64 -3.77 22.80
CA ALA A 23 15.02 -2.76 22.01
C ALA A 23 15.06 -3.35 20.58
N LYS A 24 14.03 -4.13 20.20
CA LYS A 24 13.63 -4.21 18.82
C LYS A 24 13.41 -2.75 18.44
N ASN A 25 14.36 -2.19 17.73
CA ASN A 25 14.07 -1.09 16.85
C ASN A 25 12.95 -1.61 15.94
N ALA A 26 11.72 -1.42 16.37
CA ALA A 26 10.65 -1.22 15.45
C ALA A 26 11.10 0.05 14.73
N ASP A 27 11.75 -0.11 13.59
CA ASP A 27 11.66 0.84 12.53
C ASP A 27 10.15 0.96 12.26
N SER A 28 9.51 1.82 13.04
CA SER A 28 8.25 2.37 12.64
C SER A 28 8.60 3.23 11.42
N GLU A 29 8.63 2.60 10.24
CA GLU A 29 8.35 3.33 9.03
C GLU A 29 7.10 4.15 9.37
N VAL A 30 7.28 5.45 9.47
CA VAL A 30 6.16 6.39 9.54
C VAL A 30 5.44 6.20 8.22
N GLN A 31 4.50 5.23 8.20
CA GLN A 31 3.62 5.02 7.07
C GLN A 31 2.81 6.30 6.94
N GLY A 32 3.20 7.13 5.99
CA GLY A 32 2.46 8.33 5.64
C GLY A 32 0.98 7.97 5.49
N SER A 33 0.12 8.73 6.09
CA SER A 33 -1.33 8.53 5.98
C SER A 33 -1.81 9.13 4.66
N ASP A 34 -2.70 8.44 3.94
CA ASP A 34 -3.38 9.01 2.77
C ASP A 34 -4.17 10.26 3.14
N THR A 35 -4.60 10.37 4.40
CA THR A 35 -5.25 11.57 4.94
C THR A 35 -4.29 12.77 4.96
N ALA A 36 -3.01 12.56 5.25
CA ALA A 36 -2.01 13.63 5.22
C ALA A 36 -1.75 14.13 3.78
N VAL A 37 -1.95 13.27 2.79
CA VAL A 37 -1.87 13.61 1.37
C VAL A 37 -3.22 14.13 0.82
N ALA A 38 -4.28 14.05 1.63
CA ALA A 38 -5.64 14.49 1.31
C ALA A 38 -6.23 13.86 0.03
N ILE A 39 -5.99 12.56 -0.15
CA ILE A 39 -6.59 11.76 -1.23
C ILE A 39 -7.69 10.85 -0.71
N THR A 40 -8.61 10.48 -1.61
CA THR A 40 -9.67 9.50 -1.35
C THR A 40 -9.75 8.50 -2.51
N ASN A 41 -10.35 7.35 -2.23
CA ASN A 41 -10.65 6.31 -3.22
C ASN A 41 -9.45 5.90 -4.11
N PRO A 42 -8.24 5.62 -3.56
CA PRO A 42 -7.15 5.08 -4.37
C PRO A 42 -7.53 3.70 -4.89
N ARG A 43 -7.44 3.50 -6.22
CA ARG A 43 -7.82 2.26 -6.88
C ARG A 43 -6.85 1.91 -8.00
N GLN A 44 -6.63 0.63 -8.18
CA GLN A 44 -5.86 0.08 -9.28
C GLN A 44 -6.83 -0.34 -10.37
N LEU A 45 -6.57 0.06 -11.60
CA LEU A 45 -7.37 -0.34 -12.76
C LEU A 45 -6.60 -1.35 -13.60
N VAL A 46 -7.35 -2.30 -14.10
CA VAL A 46 -6.90 -3.27 -15.08
C VAL A 46 -6.67 -2.54 -16.40
N ALA A 47 -5.51 -2.73 -17.00
CA ALA A 47 -5.17 -2.20 -18.32
C ALA A 47 -5.22 -3.30 -19.38
N ALA A 48 -5.13 -2.94 -20.65
CA ALA A 48 -5.06 -3.90 -21.74
C ALA A 48 -3.86 -4.86 -21.60
N ASP A 49 -2.77 -4.39 -21.02
CA ASP A 49 -1.62 -5.20 -20.62
C ASP A 49 -1.38 -5.08 -19.11
N ASN A 50 -1.86 -6.06 -18.36
CA ASN A 50 -1.66 -6.15 -16.90
C ASN A 50 -0.35 -6.80 -16.47
N LYS A 51 0.44 -7.30 -17.42
CA LYS A 51 1.74 -7.90 -17.12
C LYS A 51 2.79 -6.83 -16.93
N THR A 52 2.75 -5.79 -17.76
CA THR A 52 3.79 -4.75 -17.80
C THR A 52 3.26 -3.35 -17.51
N GLY A 53 1.94 -3.21 -17.28
CA GLY A 53 1.30 -1.92 -17.02
C GLY A 53 0.30 -1.96 -15.88
N ARG A 54 0.07 -0.79 -15.28
CA ARG A 54 -0.97 -0.56 -14.28
C ARG A 54 -1.41 0.90 -14.30
N THR A 55 -2.70 1.13 -14.17
CA THR A 55 -3.23 2.49 -13.97
C THR A 55 -3.69 2.63 -12.53
N ILE A 56 -3.21 3.68 -11.87
CA ILE A 56 -3.62 4.05 -10.52
C ILE A 56 -4.46 5.31 -10.62
N MET A 57 -5.63 5.30 -10.00
CA MET A 57 -6.53 6.46 -9.94
C MET A 57 -6.86 6.76 -8.49
N TRP A 58 -7.07 8.03 -8.20
CA TRP A 58 -7.56 8.53 -6.91
C TRP A 58 -8.31 9.83 -7.09
N GLU A 59 -8.90 10.29 -6.02
CA GLU A 59 -9.65 11.53 -5.95
C GLU A 59 -9.03 12.48 -4.95
N ALA A 60 -9.11 13.77 -5.21
CA ALA A 60 -8.68 14.82 -4.29
C ALA A 60 -9.58 16.07 -4.41
N LYS A 61 -9.73 16.79 -3.30
CA LYS A 61 -10.49 18.05 -3.27
C LYS A 61 -9.65 19.26 -3.67
N VAL A 62 -8.33 19.15 -3.56
CA VAL A 62 -7.40 20.26 -3.84
C VAL A 62 -6.65 19.95 -5.13
N LYS A 63 -6.71 20.89 -6.07
CA LYS A 63 -5.92 20.82 -7.30
C LYS A 63 -4.47 21.17 -7.01
N GLN A 64 -3.59 20.18 -7.14
CA GLN A 64 -2.16 20.34 -6.96
C GLN A 64 -1.41 19.25 -7.72
N PRO A 65 -0.10 19.39 -7.95
CA PRO A 65 0.72 18.33 -8.50
C PRO A 65 0.78 17.13 -7.56
N TYR A 66 0.56 15.93 -8.12
CA TYR A 66 0.76 14.67 -7.44
C TYR A 66 1.79 13.83 -8.21
N THR A 67 2.64 13.16 -7.46
CA THR A 67 3.63 12.20 -7.98
C THR A 67 3.32 10.83 -7.42
N LEU A 68 3.27 9.82 -8.27
CA LEU A 68 3.21 8.43 -7.84
C LEU A 68 4.63 7.86 -7.88
N GLU A 69 5.15 7.49 -6.72
CA GLU A 69 6.39 6.72 -6.57
C GLU A 69 6.06 5.22 -6.57
N TYR A 70 6.91 4.42 -7.18
CA TYR A 70 6.76 2.95 -7.18
C TYR A 70 8.13 2.27 -7.22
N ARG A 71 8.17 1.03 -6.73
CA ARG A 71 9.37 0.18 -6.70
C ARG A 71 8.98 -1.29 -6.72
N LEU A 72 9.90 -2.18 -7.08
CA LEU A 72 9.76 -3.59 -6.70
C LEU A 72 9.69 -3.68 -5.18
N GLN A 73 8.92 -4.63 -4.67
CA GLN A 73 8.81 -4.85 -3.23
C GLN A 73 10.21 -5.10 -2.66
N ASP A 74 10.53 -4.46 -1.54
CA ASP A 74 11.81 -4.53 -0.84
C ASP A 74 13.02 -3.98 -1.63
N ASP A 75 12.82 -3.37 -2.81
CA ASP A 75 13.86 -2.68 -3.55
C ASP A 75 14.06 -1.24 -3.03
N LYS A 76 15.29 -0.73 -3.16
CA LYS A 76 15.62 0.65 -2.81
C LYS A 76 15.44 1.62 -3.98
N ASP A 77 15.40 1.09 -5.21
CA ASP A 77 15.29 1.89 -6.43
C ASP A 77 13.84 2.35 -6.66
N ILE A 78 13.58 3.60 -6.27
CA ILE A 78 12.27 4.22 -6.41
C ILE A 78 12.19 4.95 -7.74
N GLN A 79 11.18 4.60 -8.53
CA GLN A 79 10.79 5.29 -9.74
C GLN A 79 9.60 6.21 -9.47
N ALA A 80 9.38 7.21 -10.32
CA ALA A 80 8.29 8.17 -10.14
C ALA A 80 7.64 8.54 -11.46
N VAL A 81 6.33 8.73 -11.44
CA VAL A 81 5.55 9.28 -12.55
C VAL A 81 4.67 10.42 -12.05
N GLN A 82 4.53 11.46 -12.88
CA GLN A 82 3.61 12.54 -12.61
C GLN A 82 2.17 12.10 -12.90
N ALA A 83 1.25 12.44 -12.01
CA ALA A 83 -0.16 12.22 -12.24
C ALA A 83 -0.74 13.29 -13.17
N THR A 84 -1.74 12.89 -13.96
CA THR A 84 -2.57 13.79 -14.73
C THR A 84 -3.92 13.95 -14.06
N ASP A 85 -4.42 15.18 -13.96
CA ASP A 85 -5.80 15.42 -13.56
C ASP A 85 -6.75 15.29 -14.77
N SER A 86 -7.96 14.81 -14.52
CA SER A 86 -9.02 14.88 -15.51
C SER A 86 -9.68 16.25 -15.44
N SER A 87 -10.17 16.73 -16.58
CA SER A 87 -10.99 17.95 -16.64
C SER A 87 -12.38 17.75 -16.01
N PHE A 88 -12.73 16.53 -15.63
CA PHE A 88 -13.99 16.20 -14.99
C PHE A 88 -13.90 16.56 -13.51
N THR A 89 -14.73 17.51 -13.12
CA THR A 89 -14.97 17.86 -11.72
C THR A 89 -16.42 17.53 -11.43
N ASP A 90 -16.67 16.72 -10.42
CA ASP A 90 -18.03 16.38 -10.03
C ASP A 90 -18.72 17.54 -9.27
N LYS A 91 -20.00 17.35 -8.91
CA LYS A 91 -20.77 18.32 -8.15
C LYS A 91 -20.16 18.71 -6.80
N ASN A 92 -19.25 17.88 -6.27
CA ASN A 92 -18.57 18.08 -4.98
C ASN A 92 -17.18 18.69 -5.16
N SER A 93 -16.83 19.15 -6.36
CA SER A 93 -15.51 19.69 -6.70
C SER A 93 -14.38 18.65 -6.48
N ILE A 94 -14.69 17.37 -6.67
CA ILE A 94 -13.70 16.30 -6.60
C ILE A 94 -12.97 16.22 -7.93
N ILE A 95 -11.65 16.22 -7.87
CA ILE A 95 -10.76 16.12 -9.02
C ILE A 95 -10.24 14.70 -9.08
N GLN A 96 -10.35 14.06 -10.24
CA GLN A 96 -9.83 12.73 -10.46
C GLN A 96 -8.41 12.80 -11.01
N TYR A 97 -7.51 12.05 -10.41
CA TYR A 97 -6.11 11.94 -10.82
C TYR A 97 -5.82 10.54 -11.35
N THR A 98 -4.91 10.47 -12.30
CA THR A 98 -4.48 9.22 -12.93
C THR A 98 -2.96 9.19 -13.08
N ALA A 99 -2.35 8.10 -12.68
CA ALA A 99 -0.95 7.77 -12.98
C ALA A 99 -0.90 6.43 -13.73
N ARG A 100 -0.14 6.39 -14.84
CA ARG A 100 0.04 5.18 -15.64
C ARG A 100 1.45 4.66 -15.48
N LEU A 101 1.56 3.42 -15.04
CA LEU A 101 2.81 2.67 -14.94
C LEU A 101 2.97 1.81 -16.18
N SER A 102 4.18 1.73 -16.72
CA SER A 102 4.55 0.89 -17.85
C SER A 102 5.95 0.30 -17.64
N GLY A 103 6.27 -0.76 -18.37
CA GLY A 103 7.57 -1.41 -18.25
C GLY A 103 7.76 -2.18 -16.95
N LEU A 104 6.67 -2.53 -16.26
CA LEU A 104 6.73 -3.36 -15.07
C LEU A 104 7.15 -4.79 -15.43
N VAL A 105 7.81 -5.47 -14.52
CA VAL A 105 8.22 -6.86 -14.68
C VAL A 105 7.01 -7.78 -14.45
N PRO A 106 6.69 -8.70 -15.39
CA PRO A 106 5.57 -9.63 -15.23
C PRO A 106 5.72 -10.52 -13.99
N GLY A 107 4.61 -10.77 -13.29
CA GLY A 107 4.56 -11.66 -12.13
C GLY A 107 5.29 -11.17 -10.90
N SER A 108 5.53 -9.87 -10.80
CA SER A 108 6.33 -9.28 -9.74
C SER A 108 5.48 -8.46 -8.77
N ALA A 109 5.88 -8.49 -7.50
CA ALA A 109 5.30 -7.66 -6.46
C ALA A 109 5.95 -6.27 -6.49
N TYR A 110 5.14 -5.24 -6.49
CA TYR A 110 5.50 -3.85 -6.41
C TYR A 110 4.82 -3.18 -5.21
N GLU A 111 5.37 -2.05 -4.85
CA GLU A 111 4.74 -1.08 -3.95
C GLU A 111 4.65 0.27 -4.64
N TYR A 112 3.59 1.00 -4.38
CA TYR A 112 3.44 2.38 -4.85
C TYR A 112 2.90 3.28 -3.74
N ARG A 113 3.19 4.57 -3.82
CA ARG A 113 2.60 5.59 -2.96
C ARG A 113 2.34 6.87 -3.75
N ILE A 114 1.36 7.62 -3.28
CA ILE A 114 0.94 8.88 -3.88
C ILE A 114 1.46 10.01 -3.00
N ASN A 115 2.20 10.93 -3.59
CA ASN A 115 2.84 12.02 -2.87
C ASN A 115 2.36 13.38 -3.37
N THR A 116 2.40 14.37 -2.48
CA THR A 116 2.41 15.79 -2.82
C THR A 116 3.84 16.33 -2.71
N ALA A 117 4.04 17.61 -3.03
CA ALA A 117 5.34 18.26 -2.82
C ALA A 117 5.78 18.28 -1.35
N GLN A 118 4.82 18.28 -0.40
CA GLN A 118 5.07 18.43 1.04
C GLN A 118 5.01 17.10 1.79
N ASN A 119 4.21 16.15 1.31
CA ASN A 119 3.90 14.92 2.06
C ASN A 119 4.06 13.69 1.21
N LYS A 120 4.57 12.63 1.82
CA LYS A 120 4.60 11.29 1.24
C LYS A 120 3.42 10.47 1.78
N GLY A 121 2.72 9.78 0.86
CA GLY A 121 1.67 8.85 1.19
C GLY A 121 2.21 7.53 1.74
N ARG A 122 1.31 6.67 2.20
CA ARG A 122 1.66 5.31 2.60
C ARG A 122 1.92 4.42 1.37
N TRP A 123 2.67 3.36 1.57
CA TRP A 123 2.89 2.35 0.55
C TRP A 123 1.67 1.43 0.40
N HIS A 124 1.29 1.19 -0.84
CA HIS A 124 0.25 0.25 -1.25
C HIS A 124 0.87 -0.86 -2.08
N LYS A 125 0.35 -2.07 -1.95
CA LYS A 125 0.81 -3.22 -2.73
C LYS A 125 0.23 -3.20 -4.14
N LEU A 126 1.00 -3.67 -5.11
CA LEU A 126 0.60 -3.89 -6.48
C LEU A 126 1.25 -5.19 -6.98
N GLN A 127 0.47 -6.02 -7.66
CA GLN A 127 0.95 -7.27 -8.23
C GLN A 127 0.72 -7.25 -9.73
N THR A 128 1.77 -7.51 -10.52
CA THR A 128 1.63 -7.72 -11.98
C THR A 128 1.26 -9.16 -12.30
N GLU A 129 0.55 -9.36 -13.40
CA GLU A 129 0.14 -10.69 -13.85
C GLU A 129 1.31 -11.47 -14.42
N LYS A 130 1.38 -12.78 -14.09
CA LYS A 130 2.44 -13.67 -14.54
C LYS A 130 2.05 -14.47 -15.79
N GLY A 131 0.81 -14.95 -15.83
CA GLY A 131 0.33 -15.94 -16.79
C GLY A 131 -0.73 -15.42 -17.76
N ALA A 132 -1.30 -16.35 -18.51
CA ALA A 132 -2.43 -16.10 -19.42
C ALA A 132 -3.79 -16.20 -18.73
N GLY A 133 -3.86 -16.72 -17.51
CA GLY A 133 -5.08 -16.89 -16.74
C GLY A 133 -5.07 -16.08 -15.45
N PHE A 134 -6.25 -15.61 -15.05
CA PHE A 134 -6.46 -14.91 -13.78
C PHE A 134 -7.82 -15.32 -13.19
N THR A 135 -7.98 -15.10 -11.90
CA THR A 135 -9.26 -15.19 -11.20
C THR A 135 -9.75 -13.78 -10.91
N ALA A 136 -11.00 -13.50 -11.22
CA ALA A 136 -11.66 -12.24 -10.84
C ALA A 136 -12.85 -12.54 -9.93
N LEU A 137 -13.16 -11.60 -9.01
CA LEU A 137 -14.39 -11.60 -8.25
C LEU A 137 -15.37 -10.63 -8.90
N ILE A 138 -16.57 -11.11 -9.19
CA ILE A 138 -17.64 -10.30 -9.80
C ILE A 138 -18.78 -10.22 -8.80
N PHE A 139 -19.15 -9.00 -8.43
CA PHE A 139 -20.24 -8.69 -7.51
C PHE A 139 -21.35 -7.95 -8.28
N PRO A 140 -22.26 -8.67 -8.91
CA PRO A 140 -23.36 -8.03 -9.59
C PRO A 140 -24.31 -7.41 -8.56
N ASP A 141 -24.91 -6.28 -8.93
CA ASP A 141 -25.97 -5.62 -8.16
C ASP A 141 -25.59 -5.37 -6.69
N SER A 142 -24.63 -4.49 -6.48
CA SER A 142 -24.16 -4.09 -5.15
C SER A 142 -25.03 -2.99 -4.51
N GLN A 143 -26.14 -2.57 -5.13
CA GLN A 143 -27.01 -1.54 -4.61
C GLN A 143 -27.74 -2.02 -3.36
N SER A 144 -27.61 -1.30 -2.27
CA SER A 144 -28.27 -1.59 -1.00
C SER A 144 -28.46 -0.33 -0.17
N ALA A 145 -29.56 -0.27 0.57
CA ALA A 145 -29.76 0.74 1.59
C ALA A 145 -28.83 0.53 2.81
N ASP A 146 -28.43 -0.72 3.04
CA ASP A 146 -27.46 -1.11 4.05
C ASP A 146 -26.32 -1.89 3.40
N TYR A 147 -25.14 -1.26 3.34
CA TYR A 147 -23.94 -1.87 2.78
C TYR A 147 -23.22 -2.87 3.70
N SER A 148 -23.69 -3.08 4.93
CA SER A 148 -23.02 -3.98 5.90
C SER A 148 -22.95 -5.42 5.39
N GLY A 149 -24.05 -5.94 4.85
CA GLY A 149 -24.13 -7.26 4.25
C GLY A 149 -23.20 -7.41 3.02
N TRP A 150 -23.18 -6.39 2.16
CA TRP A 150 -22.28 -6.39 1.01
C TRP A 150 -20.80 -6.36 1.43
N GLN A 151 -20.45 -5.54 2.41
CA GLN A 151 -19.09 -5.48 2.95
C GLN A 151 -18.65 -6.82 3.53
N GLN A 152 -19.53 -7.50 4.24
CA GLN A 152 -19.26 -8.83 4.79
C GLN A 152 -19.02 -9.84 3.66
N LEU A 153 -19.89 -9.86 2.65
CA LEU A 153 -19.75 -10.72 1.48
C LEU A 153 -18.41 -10.49 0.75
N ALA A 154 -18.08 -9.23 0.49
CA ALA A 154 -16.84 -8.87 -0.19
C ALA A 154 -15.60 -9.32 0.60
N ARG A 155 -15.60 -9.14 1.93
CA ARG A 155 -14.51 -9.60 2.81
C ARG A 155 -14.37 -11.12 2.79
N GLU A 156 -15.49 -11.86 2.88
CA GLU A 156 -15.45 -13.32 2.85
C GLU A 156 -15.03 -13.86 1.48
N ALA A 157 -15.48 -13.24 0.39
CA ALA A 157 -15.05 -13.60 -0.95
C ALA A 157 -13.53 -13.38 -1.13
N TYR A 158 -13.02 -12.25 -0.67
CA TYR A 158 -11.57 -11.98 -0.70
C TYR A 158 -10.77 -12.97 0.14
N LYS A 159 -11.24 -13.32 1.35
CA LYS A 159 -10.57 -14.33 2.19
C LYS A 159 -10.49 -15.69 1.52
N ARG A 160 -11.55 -16.09 0.80
CA ARG A 160 -11.58 -17.38 0.09
C ARG A 160 -10.78 -17.38 -1.21
N HIS A 161 -10.63 -16.21 -1.83
CA HIS A 161 -9.95 -16.05 -3.12
C HIS A 161 -8.89 -14.91 -3.06
N PRO A 162 -7.90 -15.00 -2.15
CA PRO A 162 -6.92 -13.92 -1.96
C PRO A 162 -6.01 -13.72 -3.17
N GLN A 163 -5.97 -14.69 -4.10
CA GLN A 163 -5.21 -14.66 -5.34
C GLN A 163 -5.97 -13.95 -6.48
N SER A 164 -7.17 -13.43 -6.24
CA SER A 164 -7.93 -12.73 -7.27
C SER A 164 -7.18 -11.48 -7.76
N ALA A 165 -7.04 -11.36 -9.07
CA ALA A 165 -6.30 -10.28 -9.69
C ALA A 165 -7.03 -8.93 -9.59
N PHE A 166 -8.37 -8.96 -9.64
CA PHE A 166 -9.23 -7.80 -9.50
C PHE A 166 -10.66 -8.21 -9.13
N TYR A 167 -11.46 -7.22 -8.81
CA TYR A 167 -12.90 -7.38 -8.64
C TYR A 167 -13.67 -6.39 -9.53
N VAL A 168 -14.88 -6.77 -9.88
CA VAL A 168 -15.84 -5.94 -10.62
C VAL A 168 -17.08 -5.76 -9.74
N ASN A 169 -17.52 -4.53 -9.62
CA ASN A 169 -18.66 -4.13 -8.83
C ASN A 169 -19.56 -3.19 -9.65
#